data_56883b23fcc729bacbdadb4930562ae8
#
_entry.id   56883b23fcc729bacbdadb4930562ae8
#
_cell.length_a   1.000
_cell.length_b   1.000
_cell.length_c   1.000
_cell.angle_alpha   90.00
_cell.angle_beta   90.00
_cell.angle_gamma   90.00
#
_symmetry.space_group_name_H-M   'P 1'
#
loop_
_entity.id
_entity.type
_entity.pdbx_description
1 polymer ?
#
loop_
_entity_poly.entity_id
_entity_poly.type
_entity_poly.pdbx_seq_one_letter_code
_entity_poly.pdbx_strand_id
1 'polypeptide(L)'
;MLRAVSPSHRQIRAATELLSTKSLGPSDVNDLLFDKIIAGEGFFLGRPGGTESEGLKHFTRVRLNPGNLGRIKPYSAFFRQYSTMYSGVDWKSEEDLDYFCYLYLSAALSADILAYGEFAPGSIGLALTRSRIGLNVVDLTSYDPWLNLVQNQRPWTAALADKKVLVVHPFEKTLRNQFAKRAKISGVRDLLPEFSLDVLKPPVTLTPSSEGKTWRDHMEKLSAEMLHRDFDVAIVGAGSYGLPLCHTIAASGRPAVHLAGSTQLLFGIAGKRWLSGHTVSPFIDDTWVSPDPEDVLPGVEKIEGGSYS
;
A
#
# COMPACT_ATOMS: atom_id res chain seq x y z
N MET A 1 32.10 -12.72 14.37
CA MET A 1 30.88 -13.36 14.93
C MET A 1 29.92 -12.27 15.39
N LEU A 2 29.00 -11.81 14.56
CA LEU A 2 27.96 -10.86 14.94
C LEU A 2 26.76 -11.67 15.44
N ARG A 3 26.53 -11.70 16.73
CA ARG A 3 25.28 -12.24 17.32
C ARG A 3 24.10 -11.41 16.80
N ALA A 4 23.26 -11.99 15.97
CA ALA A 4 21.99 -11.40 15.58
C ALA A 4 21.05 -11.38 16.77
N VAL A 5 21.10 -10.31 17.53
CA VAL A 5 20.15 -10.01 18.60
C VAL A 5 18.89 -9.47 17.93
N SER A 6 17.72 -10.01 18.24
CA SER A 6 16.45 -9.33 17.93
C SER A 6 16.58 -7.88 18.34
N PRO A 7 16.20 -6.91 17.47
CA PRO A 7 16.24 -5.52 17.86
C PRO A 7 15.40 -5.39 19.15
N SER A 8 16.01 -4.87 20.20
CA SER A 8 15.30 -4.58 21.44
C SER A 8 14.28 -3.47 21.17
N HIS A 9 13.24 -3.35 22.00
CA HIS A 9 12.31 -2.22 21.94
C HIS A 9 13.03 -0.86 21.87
N ARG A 10 14.19 -0.75 22.49
CA ARG A 10 15.05 0.45 22.42
C ARG A 10 15.62 0.70 21.02
N GLN A 11 16.00 -0.35 20.28
CA GLN A 11 16.51 -0.22 18.90
C GLN A 11 15.38 0.09 17.90
N ILE A 12 14.20 -0.47 18.14
CA ILE A 12 12.99 -0.14 17.35
C ILE A 12 12.64 1.34 17.56
N ARG A 13 12.62 1.79 18.80
CA ARG A 13 12.34 3.19 19.15
C ARG A 13 13.38 4.14 18.54
N ALA A 14 14.67 3.82 18.65
CA ALA A 14 15.73 4.62 18.03
C ALA A 14 15.64 4.68 16.49
N ALA A 15 15.24 3.58 15.85
CA ALA A 15 15.00 3.57 14.39
C ALA A 15 13.76 4.41 14.03
N THR A 16 12.70 4.37 14.84
CA THR A 16 11.51 5.21 14.65
C THR A 16 11.84 6.68 14.84
N GLU A 17 12.60 7.02 15.86
CA GLU A 17 13.07 8.39 16.10
C GLU A 17 13.96 8.90 14.94
N LEU A 18 14.86 8.05 14.42
CA LEU A 18 15.69 8.40 13.26
C LEU A 18 14.87 8.63 11.99
N LEU A 19 13.85 7.80 11.76
CA LEU A 19 12.94 7.96 10.63
C LEU A 19 12.09 9.22 10.78
N SER A 20 11.59 9.51 11.97
CA SER A 20 10.80 10.74 12.22
C SER A 20 11.60 12.02 12.01
N THR A 21 12.89 12.04 12.34
CA THR A 21 13.77 13.20 12.11
C THR A 21 14.10 13.44 10.63
N LYS A 22 13.91 12.43 9.77
CA LYS A 22 14.14 12.51 8.31
C LYS A 22 12.83 12.49 7.52
N SER A 23 11.69 12.58 8.19
CA SER A 23 10.39 12.55 7.56
C SER A 23 10.13 13.86 6.81
N LEU A 24 9.63 13.72 5.58
CA LEU A 24 9.07 14.85 4.84
C LEU A 24 7.81 15.34 5.56
N GLY A 25 7.66 16.66 5.64
CA GLY A 25 6.43 17.27 6.11
C GLY A 25 5.25 17.07 5.13
N PRO A 26 4.00 17.27 5.59
CA PRO A 26 2.84 17.14 4.71
C PRO A 26 2.88 18.02 3.46
N SER A 27 3.33 19.26 3.58
CA SER A 27 3.46 20.16 2.43
C SER A 27 4.54 19.68 1.46
N ASP A 28 5.71 19.28 1.97
CA ASP A 28 6.84 18.86 1.13
C ASP A 28 6.50 17.58 0.33
N VAL A 29 5.84 16.60 0.96
CA VAL A 29 5.44 15.38 0.27
C VAL A 29 4.31 15.64 -0.74
N ASN A 30 3.38 16.55 -0.41
CA ASN A 30 2.32 16.95 -1.32
C ASN A 30 2.89 17.55 -2.61
N ASP A 31 3.79 18.52 -2.47
CA ASP A 31 4.40 19.20 -3.60
C ASP A 31 5.29 18.25 -4.42
N LEU A 32 6.06 17.39 -3.74
CA LEU A 32 6.88 16.38 -4.41
C LEU A 32 6.03 15.39 -5.22
N LEU A 33 4.91 14.88 -4.66
CA LEU A 33 3.99 14.02 -5.40
C LEU A 33 3.36 14.72 -6.59
N PHE A 34 2.93 15.97 -6.40
CA PHE A 34 2.38 16.78 -7.49
C PHE A 34 3.39 16.90 -8.65
N ASP A 35 4.61 17.32 -8.35
CA ASP A 35 5.66 17.53 -9.35
C ASP A 35 6.05 16.23 -10.07
N LYS A 36 6.16 15.11 -9.34
CA LYS A 36 6.50 13.80 -9.91
C LYS A 36 5.40 13.26 -10.82
N ILE A 37 4.14 13.47 -10.47
CA ILE A 37 3.01 13.10 -11.33
C ILE A 37 2.97 13.96 -12.59
N ILE A 38 3.26 15.26 -12.46
CA ILE A 38 3.33 16.17 -13.64
C ILE A 38 4.49 15.78 -14.55
N ALA A 39 5.66 15.45 -14.01
CA ALA A 39 6.82 15.02 -14.79
C ALA A 39 6.57 13.70 -15.55
N GLY A 40 5.71 12.82 -15.01
CA GLY A 40 5.36 11.56 -15.69
C GLY A 40 6.49 10.54 -15.74
N GLU A 41 7.53 10.71 -14.92
CA GLU A 41 8.68 9.83 -14.87
C GLU A 41 8.48 8.70 -13.84
N GLY A 42 9.26 7.62 -13.98
CA GLY A 42 9.26 6.48 -13.07
C GLY A 42 9.56 6.92 -11.64
N PHE A 43 8.56 6.79 -10.77
CA PHE A 43 8.59 7.19 -9.38
C PHE A 43 7.54 6.41 -8.59
N PHE A 44 7.79 6.07 -7.31
CA PHE A 44 6.69 5.64 -6.47
C PHE A 44 6.84 5.99 -4.98
N LEU A 45 5.69 6.31 -4.40
CA LEU A 45 5.50 6.30 -2.97
C LEU A 45 4.97 4.92 -2.55
N GLY A 46 5.73 4.23 -1.71
CA GLY A 46 5.40 2.91 -1.19
C GLY A 46 4.87 2.96 0.25
N ARG A 47 3.84 2.15 0.54
CA ARG A 47 3.27 1.95 1.88
C ARG A 47 3.33 0.48 2.28
N PRO A 48 4.33 0.04 3.06
CA PRO A 48 4.37 -1.32 3.57
C PRO A 48 3.20 -1.63 4.50
N GLY A 49 2.55 -2.77 4.30
CA GLY A 49 1.50 -3.26 5.20
C GLY A 49 2.07 -3.78 6.53
N GLY A 50 1.26 -3.72 7.60
CA GLY A 50 1.69 -4.16 8.94
C GLY A 50 1.98 -5.66 9.01
N THR A 51 1.09 -6.49 8.46
CA THR A 51 1.24 -7.95 8.44
C THR A 51 2.42 -8.37 7.57
N GLU A 52 2.58 -7.77 6.39
CA GLU A 52 3.68 -8.02 5.48
C GLU A 52 5.02 -7.63 6.12
N SER A 53 5.07 -6.48 6.79
CA SER A 53 6.26 -6.00 7.50
C SER A 53 6.68 -6.94 8.64
N GLU A 54 5.74 -7.49 9.40
CA GLU A 54 6.02 -8.48 10.45
C GLU A 54 6.53 -9.79 9.84
N GLY A 55 5.95 -10.23 8.71
CA GLY A 55 6.44 -11.39 7.94
C GLY A 55 7.88 -11.19 7.47
N LEU A 56 8.20 -10.02 6.91
CA LEU A 56 9.56 -9.66 6.50
C LEU A 56 10.55 -9.66 7.67
N LYS A 57 10.14 -9.22 8.84
CA LYS A 57 10.99 -9.27 10.05
C LYS A 57 11.37 -10.70 10.42
N HIS A 58 10.45 -11.65 10.31
CA HIS A 58 10.75 -13.07 10.52
C HIS A 58 11.65 -13.62 9.42
N PHE A 59 11.36 -13.30 8.16
CA PHE A 59 12.16 -13.69 7.00
C PHE A 59 13.61 -13.21 7.11
N THR A 60 13.84 -11.92 7.37
CA THR A 60 15.19 -11.34 7.47
C THR A 60 16.01 -11.95 8.62
N ARG A 61 15.36 -12.34 9.71
CA ARG A 61 16.04 -13.03 10.82
C ARG A 61 16.53 -14.43 10.43
N VAL A 62 15.76 -15.14 9.62
CA VAL A 62 16.07 -16.52 9.24
C VAL A 62 17.03 -16.55 8.04
N ARG A 63 16.70 -15.84 6.97
CA ARG A 63 17.46 -15.92 5.70
C ARG A 63 18.70 -15.04 5.65
N LEU A 64 18.68 -13.88 6.29
CA LEU A 64 19.81 -12.96 6.28
C LEU A 64 20.73 -13.10 7.51
N ASN A 65 20.39 -13.94 8.50
CA ASN A 65 21.20 -14.22 9.69
C ASN A 65 21.16 -15.73 10.05
N PRO A 66 21.71 -16.60 9.22
CA PRO A 66 21.61 -18.07 9.39
C PRO A 66 22.29 -18.63 10.65
N GLY A 67 23.12 -17.84 11.35
CA GLY A 67 23.80 -18.30 12.58
C GLY A 67 22.88 -18.49 13.82
N ASN A 68 21.58 -18.21 13.74
CA ASN A 68 20.64 -18.25 14.88
C ASN A 68 19.47 -19.23 14.66
N LEU A 69 19.59 -20.19 13.77
CA LEU A 69 18.52 -21.10 13.32
C LEU A 69 17.95 -22.01 14.43
N GLY A 70 18.66 -22.23 15.53
CA GLY A 70 18.23 -23.17 16.58
C GLY A 70 17.12 -22.71 17.52
N ARG A 71 16.71 -21.45 17.49
CA ARG A 71 15.73 -20.86 18.43
C ARG A 71 14.60 -20.07 17.82
N ILE A 72 14.55 -19.94 16.50
CA ILE A 72 13.54 -19.13 15.81
C ILE A 72 12.55 -20.06 15.13
N LYS A 73 11.26 -19.93 15.45
CA LYS A 73 10.20 -20.60 14.70
C LYS A 73 10.38 -20.29 13.23
N PRO A 74 10.24 -21.26 12.31
CA PRO A 74 10.29 -21.01 10.88
C PRO A 74 9.40 -19.82 10.53
N TYR A 75 9.88 -18.87 9.72
CA TYR A 75 9.07 -17.73 9.27
C TYR A 75 7.80 -18.20 8.56
N SER A 76 7.83 -19.37 7.91
CA SER A 76 6.67 -20.04 7.35
C SER A 76 5.53 -20.27 8.36
N ALA A 77 5.85 -20.48 9.66
CA ALA A 77 4.81 -20.61 10.68
C ALA A 77 4.03 -19.31 10.91
N PHE A 78 4.70 -18.15 10.83
CA PHE A 78 4.02 -16.85 10.87
C PHE A 78 3.11 -16.67 9.66
N PHE A 79 3.62 -16.92 8.46
CA PHE A 79 2.83 -16.79 7.24
C PHE A 79 1.62 -17.74 7.22
N ARG A 80 1.78 -18.97 7.68
CA ARG A 80 0.68 -19.94 7.78
C ARG A 80 -0.42 -19.47 8.74
N GLN A 81 -0.04 -18.80 9.83
CA GLN A 81 -1.00 -18.37 10.85
C GLN A 81 -1.68 -17.04 10.51
N TYR A 82 -0.96 -16.10 9.90
CA TYR A 82 -1.44 -14.71 9.80
C TYR A 82 -1.56 -14.18 8.38
N SER A 83 -0.67 -14.56 7.47
CA SER A 83 -0.58 -13.86 6.19
C SER A 83 -1.65 -14.25 5.21
N THR A 84 -2.03 -15.52 5.14
CA THR A 84 -3.13 -15.97 4.27
C THR A 84 -4.44 -15.31 4.68
N MET A 85 -4.68 -15.19 6.01
CA MET A 85 -5.92 -14.65 6.56
C MET A 85 -6.01 -13.11 6.46
N TYR A 86 -4.90 -12.39 6.70
CA TYR A 86 -4.92 -10.92 6.81
C TYR A 86 -4.37 -10.20 5.58
N SER A 87 -3.46 -10.84 4.83
CA SER A 87 -2.79 -10.23 3.68
C SER A 87 -3.06 -10.94 2.36
N GLY A 88 -3.75 -12.08 2.37
CA GLY A 88 -4.04 -12.84 1.15
C GLY A 88 -2.79 -13.40 0.47
N VAL A 89 -1.71 -13.67 1.22
CA VAL A 89 -0.50 -14.31 0.70
C VAL A 89 -0.67 -15.81 0.74
N ASP A 90 -1.17 -16.39 -0.35
CA ASP A 90 -1.29 -17.83 -0.52
C ASP A 90 0.01 -18.42 -1.11
N TRP A 91 0.47 -19.52 -0.55
CA TRP A 91 1.74 -20.16 -0.89
C TRP A 91 1.70 -21.68 -0.70
N LYS A 92 2.46 -22.43 -1.47
CA LYS A 92 2.56 -23.88 -1.40
C LYS A 92 3.91 -24.37 -0.91
N SER A 93 4.95 -23.61 -1.17
CA SER A 93 6.33 -23.95 -0.84
C SER A 93 7.04 -22.81 -0.11
N GLU A 94 8.16 -23.10 0.56
CA GLU A 94 9.02 -22.05 1.11
C GLU A 94 9.62 -21.16 0.01
N GLU A 95 9.76 -21.66 -1.20
CA GLU A 95 10.24 -20.89 -2.34
C GLU A 95 9.22 -19.79 -2.74
N ASP A 96 7.91 -20.08 -2.69
CA ASP A 96 6.87 -19.10 -2.92
C ASP A 96 6.92 -17.97 -1.87
N LEU A 97 7.15 -18.34 -0.61
CA LEU A 97 7.32 -17.36 0.47
C LEU A 97 8.61 -16.55 0.31
N ASP A 98 9.70 -17.19 -0.05
CA ASP A 98 10.96 -16.50 -0.32
C ASP A 98 10.78 -15.50 -1.46
N TYR A 99 10.11 -15.91 -2.55
CA TYR A 99 9.78 -15.03 -3.68
C TYR A 99 8.98 -13.80 -3.21
N PHE A 100 7.89 -14.01 -2.45
CA PHE A 100 7.11 -12.92 -1.89
C PHE A 100 7.98 -11.96 -1.05
N CYS A 101 8.74 -12.51 -0.10
CA CYS A 101 9.55 -11.73 0.81
C CYS A 101 10.65 -10.93 0.11
N TYR A 102 11.35 -11.54 -0.86
CA TYR A 102 12.38 -10.85 -1.64
C TYR A 102 11.79 -9.75 -2.51
N LEU A 103 10.69 -10.03 -3.21
CA LEU A 103 10.04 -9.02 -4.06
C LEU A 103 9.51 -7.84 -3.23
N TYR A 104 8.87 -8.15 -2.10
CA TYR A 104 8.30 -7.12 -1.22
C TYR A 104 9.40 -6.26 -0.57
N LEU A 105 10.49 -6.89 -0.11
CA LEU A 105 11.65 -6.20 0.43
C LEU A 105 12.34 -5.34 -0.64
N SER A 106 12.53 -5.89 -1.84
CA SER A 106 13.12 -5.15 -2.97
C SER A 106 12.28 -3.92 -3.31
N ALA A 107 10.96 -4.07 -3.39
CA ALA A 107 10.05 -2.96 -3.61
C ALA A 107 10.17 -1.88 -2.52
N ALA A 108 10.19 -2.29 -1.25
CA ALA A 108 10.36 -1.34 -0.14
C ALA A 108 11.70 -0.58 -0.19
N LEU A 109 12.78 -1.26 -0.59
CA LEU A 109 14.12 -0.67 -0.68
C LEU A 109 14.31 0.25 -1.91
N SER A 110 13.49 0.08 -2.95
CA SER A 110 13.56 0.87 -4.17
C SER A 110 12.56 2.02 -4.23
N ALA A 111 11.69 2.16 -3.23
CA ALA A 111 10.75 3.27 -3.15
C ALA A 111 11.47 4.63 -3.11
N ASP A 112 10.99 5.62 -3.83
CA ASP A 112 11.50 6.99 -3.79
C ASP A 112 11.07 7.69 -2.49
N ILE A 113 9.84 7.39 -2.04
CA ILE A 113 9.31 7.74 -0.73
C ILE A 113 8.74 6.48 -0.09
N LEU A 114 9.09 6.21 1.17
CA LEU A 114 8.50 5.12 1.94
C LEU A 114 7.66 5.68 3.08
N ALA A 115 6.36 5.40 3.04
CA ALA A 115 5.47 5.73 4.14
C ALA A 115 5.68 4.74 5.29
N TYR A 116 5.84 5.23 6.51
CA TYR A 116 6.00 4.42 7.71
C TYR A 116 4.90 4.70 8.73
N GLY A 117 4.61 3.73 9.56
CA GLY A 117 3.70 3.84 10.69
C GLY A 117 4.20 2.96 11.82
N GLU A 118 3.43 2.86 12.89
CA GLU A 118 3.82 2.15 14.12
C GLU A 118 4.26 0.69 13.88
N PHE A 119 3.78 0.05 12.80
CA PHE A 119 4.08 -1.35 12.47
C PHE A 119 5.29 -1.54 11.56
N ALA A 120 5.73 -0.51 10.83
CA ALA A 120 6.79 -0.60 9.83
C ALA A 120 8.24 -0.47 10.35
N PRO A 121 8.53 0.18 11.50
CA PRO A 121 9.90 0.59 11.84
C PRO A 121 10.86 -0.56 12.14
N GLY A 122 10.36 -1.73 12.56
CA GLY A 122 11.24 -2.76 13.12
C GLY A 122 12.12 -3.52 12.12
N SER A 123 11.64 -3.77 10.91
CA SER A 123 12.35 -4.59 9.92
C SER A 123 12.79 -3.84 8.70
N ILE A 124 11.95 -2.98 8.18
CA ILE A 124 12.27 -2.15 7.03
C ILE A 124 13.24 -1.06 7.44
N GLY A 125 13.02 -0.40 8.58
CA GLY A 125 13.96 0.59 9.14
C GLY A 125 15.38 0.04 9.33
N LEU A 126 15.52 -1.21 9.82
CA LEU A 126 16.85 -1.83 10.00
C LEU A 126 17.52 -2.18 8.66
N ALA A 127 16.76 -2.62 7.66
CA ALA A 127 17.28 -2.87 6.32
C ALA A 127 17.67 -1.55 5.63
N LEU A 128 16.85 -0.51 5.77
CA LEU A 128 17.09 0.82 5.18
C LEU A 128 18.27 1.55 5.81
N THR A 129 18.43 1.49 7.13
CA THR A 129 19.60 2.10 7.81
C THR A 129 20.92 1.43 7.45
N ARG A 130 20.88 0.17 6.97
CA ARG A 130 22.06 -0.56 6.53
C ARG A 130 22.40 -0.38 5.04
N SER A 131 21.39 -0.11 4.18
CA SER A 131 21.57 -0.20 2.74
C SER A 131 21.51 1.13 1.99
N ARG A 132 20.97 2.22 2.57
CA ARG A 132 20.75 3.45 1.82
C ARG A 132 20.83 4.71 2.67
N ILE A 133 21.80 5.57 2.33
CA ILE A 133 21.83 6.97 2.76
C ILE A 133 20.94 7.74 1.77
N GLY A 134 19.85 8.36 2.22
CA GLY A 134 19.07 9.30 1.40
C GLY A 134 17.65 8.88 1.00
N LEU A 135 17.08 7.81 1.57
CA LEU A 135 15.67 7.48 1.36
C LEU A 135 14.78 8.55 2.00
N ASN A 136 13.86 9.10 1.22
CA ASN A 136 12.78 9.92 1.76
C ASN A 136 11.79 9.04 2.50
N VAL A 137 11.40 9.45 3.69
CA VAL A 137 10.35 8.80 4.47
C VAL A 137 9.25 9.80 4.79
N VAL A 138 8.05 9.30 5.02
CA VAL A 138 6.88 10.10 5.33
C VAL A 138 5.99 9.36 6.33
N ASP A 139 5.36 10.07 7.24
CA ASP A 139 4.30 9.49 8.07
C ASP A 139 3.10 9.06 7.22
N LEU A 140 2.41 7.99 7.63
CA LEU A 140 1.26 7.43 6.91
C LEU A 140 0.13 8.41 6.61
N THR A 141 0.00 9.46 7.41
CA THR A 141 -1.06 10.47 7.25
C THR A 141 -0.61 11.67 6.44
N SER A 142 0.71 11.91 6.33
CA SER A 142 1.25 13.14 5.75
C SER A 142 1.03 13.27 4.24
N TYR A 143 0.83 12.17 3.51
CA TYR A 143 0.55 12.21 2.07
C TYR A 143 -0.93 11.95 1.73
N ASP A 144 -1.79 11.88 2.76
CA ASP A 144 -3.23 11.75 2.59
C ASP A 144 -3.78 13.07 2.02
N PRO A 145 -4.39 13.06 0.81
CA PRO A 145 -4.86 14.30 0.19
C PRO A 145 -6.01 14.98 0.95
N TRP A 146 -6.70 14.25 1.83
CA TRP A 146 -7.71 14.84 2.73
C TRP A 146 -7.09 15.81 3.73
N LEU A 147 -5.84 15.57 4.14
CA LEU A 147 -5.10 16.49 5.01
C LEU A 147 -4.89 17.86 4.32
N ASN A 148 -4.61 17.84 3.02
CA ASN A 148 -4.43 19.07 2.25
C ASN A 148 -5.73 19.90 2.19
N LEU A 149 -6.89 19.25 2.06
CA LEU A 149 -8.18 19.95 2.12
C LEU A 149 -8.42 20.60 3.49
N VAL A 150 -8.16 19.87 4.58
CA VAL A 150 -8.29 20.41 5.95
C VAL A 150 -7.37 21.61 6.15
N GLN A 151 -6.17 21.58 5.58
CA GLN A 151 -5.17 22.66 5.65
C GLN A 151 -5.40 23.78 4.61
N ASN A 152 -6.46 23.67 3.79
CA ASN A 152 -6.75 24.60 2.71
C ASN A 152 -5.59 24.73 1.69
N GLN A 153 -4.93 23.61 1.39
CA GLN A 153 -3.85 23.48 0.42
C GLN A 153 -4.34 22.75 -0.83
N ARG A 154 -3.74 23.05 -1.98
CA ARG A 154 -3.99 22.28 -3.21
C ARG A 154 -3.48 20.86 -3.03
N PRO A 155 -4.32 19.82 -3.17
CA PRO A 155 -3.88 18.44 -3.00
C PRO A 155 -3.04 17.98 -4.20
N TRP A 156 -2.11 17.05 -3.97
CA TRP A 156 -1.30 16.45 -5.05
C TRP A 156 -2.16 15.77 -6.12
N THR A 157 -3.36 15.33 -5.77
CA THR A 157 -4.32 14.73 -6.71
C THR A 157 -4.77 15.70 -7.81
N ALA A 158 -4.58 17.01 -7.64
CA ALA A 158 -4.81 17.99 -8.70
C ALA A 158 -3.90 17.76 -9.92
N ALA A 159 -2.75 17.09 -9.77
CA ALA A 159 -1.87 16.68 -10.87
C ALA A 159 -2.44 15.57 -11.74
N LEU A 160 -3.56 14.95 -11.36
CA LEU A 160 -4.26 13.92 -12.14
C LEU A 160 -5.09 14.51 -13.29
N ALA A 161 -5.29 15.84 -13.31
CA ALA A 161 -6.10 16.50 -14.35
C ALA A 161 -5.63 16.11 -15.76
N ASP A 162 -6.60 15.75 -16.60
CA ASP A 162 -6.42 15.37 -18.02
C ASP A 162 -5.53 14.14 -18.29
N LYS A 163 -5.14 13.39 -17.26
CA LYS A 163 -4.32 12.19 -17.36
C LYS A 163 -5.15 10.93 -17.54
N LYS A 164 -4.52 9.86 -18.01
CA LYS A 164 -5.03 8.49 -17.94
C LYS A 164 -4.60 7.90 -16.61
N VAL A 165 -5.54 7.76 -15.69
CA VAL A 165 -5.27 7.28 -14.32
C VAL A 165 -5.71 5.83 -14.19
N LEU A 166 -4.76 4.95 -13.90
CA LEU A 166 -5.04 3.57 -13.52
C LEU A 166 -5.27 3.48 -12.01
N VAL A 167 -6.42 2.97 -11.60
CA VAL A 167 -6.69 2.64 -10.21
C VAL A 167 -6.70 1.12 -10.04
N VAL A 168 -5.79 0.59 -9.22
CA VAL A 168 -5.77 -0.84 -8.89
C VAL A 168 -6.48 -1.05 -7.56
N HIS A 169 -7.71 -1.57 -7.59
CA HIS A 169 -8.55 -1.72 -6.39
C HIS A 169 -9.64 -2.77 -6.57
N PRO A 170 -10.02 -3.54 -5.52
CA PRO A 170 -11.07 -4.56 -5.62
C PRO A 170 -12.47 -4.01 -5.91
N PHE A 171 -12.80 -2.76 -5.59
CA PHE A 171 -14.14 -2.17 -5.74
C PHE A 171 -14.34 -1.49 -7.11
N GLU A 172 -14.12 -2.23 -8.20
CA GLU A 172 -14.16 -1.67 -9.56
C GLU A 172 -15.49 -1.01 -9.89
N LYS A 173 -16.62 -1.69 -9.66
CA LYS A 173 -17.96 -1.20 -9.97
C LYS A 173 -18.28 0.06 -9.17
N THR A 174 -18.03 0.02 -7.88
CA THR A 174 -18.29 1.16 -6.99
C THR A 174 -17.44 2.37 -7.35
N LEU A 175 -16.14 2.17 -7.62
CA LEU A 175 -15.22 3.23 -8.03
C LEU A 175 -15.69 3.93 -9.31
N ARG A 176 -16.05 3.16 -10.35
CA ARG A 176 -16.55 3.73 -11.62
C ARG A 176 -17.83 4.52 -11.42
N ASN A 177 -18.77 4.01 -10.63
CA ASN A 177 -20.04 4.66 -10.33
C ASN A 177 -19.84 5.96 -9.54
N GLN A 178 -18.97 5.95 -8.55
CA GLN A 178 -18.66 7.13 -7.74
C GLN A 178 -17.88 8.17 -8.54
N PHE A 179 -16.91 7.76 -9.35
CA PHE A 179 -16.16 8.68 -10.19
C PHE A 179 -17.07 9.44 -11.18
N ALA A 180 -18.04 8.77 -11.77
CA ALA A 180 -19.05 9.42 -12.63
C ALA A 180 -19.88 10.50 -11.90
N LYS A 181 -19.97 10.41 -10.58
CA LYS A 181 -20.72 11.35 -9.71
C LYS A 181 -19.82 12.27 -8.89
N ARG A 182 -18.48 12.18 -9.01
CA ARG A 182 -17.49 12.82 -8.13
C ARG A 182 -17.77 14.30 -7.85
N ALA A 183 -18.25 15.06 -8.85
CA ALA A 183 -18.57 16.47 -8.70
C ALA A 183 -19.70 16.76 -7.68
N LYS A 184 -20.45 15.72 -7.28
CA LYS A 184 -21.57 15.82 -6.33
C LYS A 184 -21.23 15.22 -4.96
N ILE A 185 -20.05 14.60 -4.82
CA ILE A 185 -19.64 13.94 -3.58
C ILE A 185 -18.84 14.91 -2.73
N SER A 186 -19.27 15.06 -1.47
CA SER A 186 -18.63 15.95 -0.50
C SER A 186 -17.13 15.65 -0.36
N GLY A 187 -16.32 16.70 -0.45
CA GLY A 187 -14.86 16.64 -0.41
C GLY A 187 -14.23 15.96 -1.63
N VAL A 188 -14.81 14.92 -2.22
CA VAL A 188 -14.26 14.23 -3.42
C VAL A 188 -14.16 15.19 -4.60
N ARG A 189 -15.15 16.05 -4.81
CA ARG A 189 -15.14 17.09 -5.85
C ARG A 189 -13.95 18.04 -5.77
N ASP A 190 -13.39 18.22 -4.57
CA ASP A 190 -12.27 19.12 -4.32
C ASP A 190 -10.92 18.37 -4.42
N LEU A 191 -10.96 17.03 -4.44
CA LEU A 191 -9.80 16.16 -4.55
C LEU A 191 -9.59 15.61 -5.94
N LEU A 192 -10.65 15.17 -6.63
CA LEU A 192 -10.55 14.48 -7.91
C LEU A 192 -10.95 15.40 -9.08
N PRO A 193 -9.96 15.86 -9.88
CA PRO A 193 -10.22 16.58 -11.11
C PRO A 193 -10.84 15.66 -12.20
N GLU A 194 -11.11 16.21 -13.36
CA GLU A 194 -11.43 15.42 -14.56
C GLU A 194 -10.19 14.68 -15.05
N PHE A 195 -10.33 13.35 -15.27
CA PHE A 195 -9.29 12.49 -15.87
C PHE A 195 -9.92 11.26 -16.52
N SER A 196 -9.17 10.53 -17.34
CA SER A 196 -9.60 9.23 -17.86
C SER A 196 -9.35 8.15 -16.85
N LEU A 197 -10.42 7.55 -16.29
CA LEU A 197 -10.32 6.48 -15.29
C LEU A 197 -10.29 5.10 -15.96
N ASP A 198 -9.23 4.34 -15.69
CA ASP A 198 -9.23 2.87 -15.84
C ASP A 198 -9.12 2.21 -14.47
N VAL A 199 -9.77 1.06 -14.29
CA VAL A 199 -9.73 0.31 -13.04
C VAL A 199 -9.30 -1.12 -13.34
N LEU A 200 -8.27 -1.57 -12.64
CA LEU A 200 -7.81 -2.95 -12.66
C LEU A 200 -8.17 -3.62 -11.32
N LYS A 201 -8.99 -4.66 -11.37
CA LYS A 201 -9.37 -5.42 -10.19
C LYS A 201 -8.28 -6.43 -9.84
N PRO A 202 -7.59 -6.29 -8.69
CA PRO A 202 -6.62 -7.29 -8.25
C PRO A 202 -7.34 -8.57 -7.80
N PRO A 203 -6.66 -9.72 -7.85
CA PRO A 203 -7.19 -10.92 -7.22
C PRO A 203 -7.30 -10.70 -5.70
N VAL A 204 -8.36 -11.21 -5.10
CA VAL A 204 -8.52 -11.20 -3.66
C VAL A 204 -8.35 -12.62 -3.14
N THR A 205 -7.22 -12.87 -2.52
CA THR A 205 -6.73 -14.20 -2.11
C THR A 205 -6.81 -14.38 -0.59
N LEU A 206 -7.92 -13.92 0.02
CA LEU A 206 -8.13 -14.03 1.47
C LEU A 206 -8.54 -15.45 1.92
N THR A 207 -8.86 -16.31 0.95
CA THR A 207 -9.07 -17.75 1.13
C THR A 207 -8.20 -18.48 0.12
N PRO A 208 -7.68 -19.68 0.45
CA PRO A 208 -6.92 -20.47 -0.50
C PRO A 208 -7.67 -20.62 -1.82
N SER A 209 -6.98 -20.36 -2.92
CA SER A 209 -7.55 -20.46 -4.26
C SER A 209 -8.01 -21.89 -4.53
N SER A 210 -9.30 -22.07 -4.93
CA SER A 210 -9.81 -23.35 -5.40
C SER A 210 -9.08 -23.86 -6.66
N GLU A 211 -8.45 -22.94 -7.42
CA GLU A 211 -7.65 -23.25 -8.61
C GLU A 211 -6.20 -23.63 -8.26
N GLY A 212 -5.84 -23.59 -6.98
CA GLY A 212 -4.49 -23.92 -6.52
C GLY A 212 -3.40 -22.95 -6.99
N LYS A 213 -3.74 -21.71 -7.32
CA LYS A 213 -2.77 -20.65 -7.66
C LYS A 213 -2.18 -20.05 -6.39
N THR A 214 -0.91 -19.69 -6.46
CA THR A 214 -0.19 -19.02 -5.39
C THR A 214 -0.26 -17.49 -5.54
N TRP A 215 0.17 -16.77 -4.50
CA TRP A 215 0.35 -15.31 -4.56
C TRP A 215 1.28 -14.92 -5.73
N ARG A 216 2.33 -15.71 -5.97
CA ARG A 216 3.27 -15.51 -7.07
C ARG A 216 2.57 -15.56 -8.42
N ASP A 217 1.77 -16.62 -8.68
CA ASP A 217 1.02 -16.79 -9.94
C ASP A 217 0.10 -15.58 -10.20
N HIS A 218 -0.57 -15.12 -9.15
CA HIS A 218 -1.44 -13.95 -9.22
C HIS A 218 -0.67 -12.66 -9.46
N MET A 219 0.48 -12.46 -8.80
CA MET A 219 1.32 -11.27 -8.96
C MET A 219 1.89 -11.17 -10.37
N GLU A 220 2.38 -12.27 -10.93
CA GLU A 220 2.92 -12.33 -12.29
C GLU A 220 1.84 -11.98 -13.33
N LYS A 221 0.65 -12.58 -13.20
CA LYS A 221 -0.49 -12.29 -14.09
C LYS A 221 -0.94 -10.84 -13.98
N LEU A 222 -1.12 -10.34 -12.76
CA LEU A 222 -1.58 -8.98 -12.49
C LEU A 222 -0.59 -7.94 -13.03
N SER A 223 0.71 -8.18 -12.85
CA SER A 223 1.76 -7.32 -13.38
C SER A 223 1.75 -7.28 -14.91
N ALA A 224 1.61 -8.43 -15.55
CA ALA A 224 1.52 -8.50 -17.01
C ALA A 224 0.29 -7.75 -17.55
N GLU A 225 -0.87 -7.97 -16.95
CA GLU A 225 -2.10 -7.29 -17.34
C GLU A 225 -1.99 -5.77 -17.16
N MET A 226 -1.44 -5.33 -16.04
CA MET A 226 -1.22 -3.92 -15.74
C MET A 226 -0.28 -3.26 -16.75
N LEU A 227 0.82 -3.90 -17.11
CA LEU A 227 1.80 -3.34 -18.04
C LEU A 227 1.27 -3.18 -19.48
N HIS A 228 0.26 -3.97 -19.86
CA HIS A 228 -0.41 -3.85 -21.17
C HIS A 228 -1.43 -2.71 -21.23
N ARG A 229 -1.76 -2.08 -20.10
CA ARG A 229 -2.71 -0.96 -20.06
C ARG A 229 -2.03 0.36 -20.41
N ASP A 230 -2.79 1.24 -21.03
CA ASP A 230 -2.36 2.59 -21.38
C ASP A 230 -2.76 3.57 -20.27
N PHE A 231 -1.79 4.03 -19.48
CA PHE A 231 -2.00 4.99 -18.40
C PHE A 231 -0.76 5.86 -18.16
N ASP A 232 -0.98 7.05 -17.61
CA ASP A 232 0.07 8.01 -17.27
C ASP A 232 0.54 7.88 -15.81
N VAL A 233 -0.37 7.52 -14.90
CA VAL A 233 -0.11 7.43 -13.45
C VAL A 233 -1.00 6.36 -12.83
N ALA A 234 -0.53 5.70 -11.78
CA ALA A 234 -1.33 4.71 -11.06
C ALA A 234 -1.54 5.09 -9.58
N ILE A 235 -2.77 4.81 -9.08
CA ILE A 235 -3.12 4.83 -7.66
C ILE A 235 -3.44 3.39 -7.25
N VAL A 236 -2.76 2.88 -6.22
CA VAL A 236 -2.80 1.46 -5.91
C VAL A 236 -3.34 1.22 -4.50
N GLY A 237 -4.40 0.40 -4.43
CA GLY A 237 -5.00 -0.11 -3.20
C GLY A 237 -5.29 -1.61 -3.35
N ALA A 238 -4.23 -2.44 -3.36
CA ALA A 238 -4.30 -3.85 -3.75
C ALA A 238 -3.74 -4.83 -2.69
N GLY A 239 -3.87 -4.48 -1.39
CA GLY A 239 -3.38 -5.31 -0.29
C GLY A 239 -1.90 -5.67 -0.46
N SER A 240 -1.54 -6.94 -0.27
CA SER A 240 -0.15 -7.41 -0.37
C SER A 240 0.48 -7.26 -1.76
N TYR A 241 -0.33 -7.10 -2.81
CA TYR A 241 0.15 -6.84 -4.18
C TYR A 241 0.56 -5.37 -4.37
N GLY A 242 0.04 -4.45 -3.55
CA GLY A 242 0.13 -3.01 -3.79
C GLY A 242 1.55 -2.47 -3.90
N LEU A 243 2.41 -2.75 -2.92
CA LEU A 243 3.79 -2.27 -2.91
C LEU A 243 4.62 -2.84 -4.06
N PRO A 244 4.61 -4.17 -4.34
CA PRO A 244 5.29 -4.74 -5.51
C PRO A 244 4.78 -4.21 -6.85
N LEU A 245 3.47 -3.94 -6.98
CA LEU A 245 2.92 -3.34 -8.21
C LEU A 245 3.45 -1.92 -8.43
N CYS A 246 3.47 -1.08 -7.40
CA CYS A 246 4.05 0.27 -7.50
C CYS A 246 5.51 0.23 -7.94
N HIS A 247 6.31 -0.70 -7.42
CA HIS A 247 7.67 -0.93 -7.88
C HIS A 247 7.73 -1.28 -9.38
N THR A 248 6.87 -2.21 -9.83
CA THR A 248 6.80 -2.61 -11.24
C THR A 248 6.38 -1.44 -12.15
N ILE A 249 5.42 -0.61 -11.71
CA ILE A 249 4.97 0.58 -12.44
C ILE A 249 6.12 1.58 -12.57
N ALA A 250 6.80 1.92 -11.47
CA ALA A 250 7.91 2.85 -11.50
C ALA A 250 9.07 2.35 -12.38
N ALA A 251 9.38 1.06 -12.34
CA ALA A 251 10.37 0.43 -13.21
C ALA A 251 9.98 0.49 -14.71
N SER A 252 8.69 0.60 -15.03
CA SER A 252 8.21 0.83 -16.40
C SER A 252 8.25 2.30 -16.85
N GLY A 253 8.76 3.20 -16.01
CA GLY A 253 8.90 4.63 -16.31
C GLY A 253 7.69 5.50 -15.98
N ARG A 254 6.72 5.01 -15.18
CA ARG A 254 5.48 5.73 -14.82
C ARG A 254 5.36 5.95 -13.31
N PRO A 255 4.75 7.07 -12.86
CA PRO A 255 4.55 7.32 -11.44
C PRO A 255 3.45 6.45 -10.83
N ALA A 256 3.64 6.06 -9.55
CA ALA A 256 2.66 5.30 -8.77
C ALA A 256 2.57 5.80 -7.32
N VAL A 257 1.34 5.84 -6.79
CA VAL A 257 1.08 6.18 -5.39
C VAL A 257 0.35 5.03 -4.71
N HIS A 258 1.00 4.40 -3.71
CA HIS A 258 0.41 3.33 -2.92
C HIS A 258 -0.41 3.91 -1.76
N LEU A 259 -1.70 4.12 -1.98
CA LEU A 259 -2.63 4.59 -0.95
C LEU A 259 -3.21 3.45 -0.10
N ALA A 260 -3.04 2.20 -0.51
CA ALA A 260 -3.60 1.03 0.17
C ALA A 260 -5.12 1.17 0.42
N GLY A 261 -5.62 0.90 1.64
CA GLY A 261 -7.04 1.02 1.96
C GLY A 261 -7.62 2.45 1.83
N SER A 262 -6.78 3.49 1.87
CA SER A 262 -7.24 4.87 1.68
C SER A 262 -7.62 5.21 0.24
N THR A 263 -7.28 4.34 -0.73
CA THR A 263 -7.67 4.53 -2.15
C THR A 263 -9.18 4.69 -2.33
N GLN A 264 -9.99 3.90 -1.63
CA GLN A 264 -11.45 3.97 -1.71
C GLN A 264 -12.00 5.33 -1.27
N LEU A 265 -11.34 5.98 -0.31
CA LEU A 265 -11.79 7.27 0.23
C LEU A 265 -11.74 8.38 -0.80
N LEU A 266 -10.79 8.36 -1.74
CA LEU A 266 -10.73 9.33 -2.84
C LEU A 266 -12.00 9.35 -3.69
N PHE A 267 -12.75 8.26 -3.68
CA PHE A 267 -13.96 8.09 -4.47
C PHE A 267 -15.24 8.21 -3.65
N GLY A 268 -15.16 8.62 -2.38
CA GLY A 268 -16.31 8.73 -1.51
C GLY A 268 -16.91 7.36 -1.14
N ILE A 269 -16.05 6.34 -0.96
CA ILE A 269 -16.43 5.01 -0.54
C ILE A 269 -15.94 4.80 0.89
N ALA A 270 -16.83 4.76 1.86
CA ALA A 270 -16.50 4.60 3.27
C ALA A 270 -16.88 3.20 3.78
N GLY A 271 -15.95 2.52 4.42
CA GLY A 271 -16.25 1.38 5.28
C GLY A 271 -16.35 1.83 6.74
N LYS A 272 -16.85 0.95 7.61
CA LYS A 272 -17.12 1.25 9.03
C LYS A 272 -15.93 1.87 9.79
N ARG A 273 -14.72 1.46 9.50
CA ARG A 273 -13.50 1.97 10.17
C ARG A 273 -13.24 3.46 9.94
N TRP A 274 -13.81 4.05 8.88
CA TRP A 274 -13.53 5.41 8.47
C TRP A 274 -14.53 6.44 9.01
N LEU A 275 -15.63 5.97 9.62
CA LEU A 275 -16.74 6.82 10.06
C LEU A 275 -16.39 7.77 11.22
N SER A 276 -15.34 7.49 11.98
CA SER A 276 -14.93 8.35 13.10
C SER A 276 -13.41 8.31 13.32
N GLY A 277 -12.86 9.42 13.83
CA GLY A 277 -11.47 9.52 14.26
C GLY A 277 -10.43 9.63 13.14
N HIS A 278 -10.85 9.86 11.90
CA HIS A 278 -9.96 10.04 10.74
C HIS A 278 -10.10 11.42 10.13
N THR A 279 -9.05 11.89 9.42
CA THR A 279 -9.02 13.17 8.71
C THR A 279 -10.19 13.32 7.72
N VAL A 280 -10.63 12.21 7.14
CA VAL A 280 -11.75 12.16 6.18
C VAL A 280 -13.13 12.26 6.83
N SER A 281 -13.27 11.92 8.12
CA SER A 281 -14.58 11.83 8.80
C SER A 281 -15.47 13.06 8.65
N PRO A 282 -14.96 14.31 8.69
CA PRO A 282 -15.79 15.52 8.51
C PRO A 282 -16.42 15.67 7.11
N PHE A 283 -15.94 14.94 6.12
CA PHE A 283 -16.42 15.00 4.73
C PHE A 283 -17.46 13.91 4.41
N ILE A 284 -17.62 12.91 5.29
CA ILE A 284 -18.54 11.80 5.07
C ILE A 284 -19.95 12.24 5.33
N ASP A 285 -20.78 12.23 4.29
CA ASP A 285 -22.21 12.54 4.31
C ASP A 285 -23.03 11.58 3.45
N ASP A 286 -24.30 11.90 3.18
CA ASP A 286 -25.23 11.08 2.41
C ASP A 286 -24.81 10.87 0.93
N THR A 287 -23.82 11.59 0.44
CA THR A 287 -23.27 11.42 -0.91
C THR A 287 -22.22 10.30 -0.99
N TRP A 288 -21.72 9.86 0.16
CA TRP A 288 -20.81 8.73 0.27
C TRP A 288 -21.56 7.41 0.28
N VAL A 289 -20.89 6.34 -0.14
CA VAL A 289 -21.48 5.01 -0.23
C VAL A 289 -20.62 3.96 0.45
N SER A 290 -21.24 2.84 0.84
CA SER A 290 -20.54 1.59 1.09
C SER A 290 -20.22 0.88 -0.23
N PRO A 291 -19.25 -0.06 -0.25
CA PRO A 291 -18.99 -0.87 -1.44
C PRO A 291 -20.25 -1.58 -1.96
N ASP A 292 -20.42 -1.63 -3.29
CA ASP A 292 -21.47 -2.42 -3.92
C ASP A 292 -21.32 -3.90 -3.52
N PRO A 293 -22.43 -4.63 -3.25
CA PRO A 293 -22.36 -6.06 -2.91
C PRO A 293 -21.60 -6.92 -3.92
N GLU A 294 -21.56 -6.55 -5.21
CA GLU A 294 -20.79 -7.27 -6.24
C GLU A 294 -19.28 -7.06 -6.11
N ASP A 295 -18.85 -5.99 -5.46
CA ASP A 295 -17.44 -5.69 -5.18
C ASP A 295 -16.97 -6.33 -3.86
N VAL A 296 -17.90 -6.65 -2.97
CA VAL A 296 -17.59 -7.27 -1.68
C VAL A 296 -17.46 -8.78 -1.84
N LEU A 297 -16.30 -9.30 -1.48
CA LEU A 297 -16.05 -10.73 -1.57
C LEU A 297 -16.61 -11.47 -0.36
N PRO A 298 -17.12 -12.70 -0.57
CA PRO A 298 -17.51 -13.56 0.54
C PRO A 298 -16.35 -13.76 1.54
N GLY A 299 -16.62 -13.59 2.82
CA GLY A 299 -15.62 -13.76 3.88
C GLY A 299 -14.88 -12.50 4.30
N VAL A 300 -15.05 -11.37 3.59
CA VAL A 300 -14.43 -10.07 3.97
C VAL A 300 -14.96 -9.58 5.32
N GLU A 301 -16.18 -9.97 5.70
CA GLU A 301 -16.73 -9.66 7.01
C GLU A 301 -15.92 -10.23 8.18
N LYS A 302 -15.09 -11.26 7.93
CA LYS A 302 -14.19 -11.88 8.93
C LYS A 302 -12.86 -11.18 9.04
N ILE A 303 -12.55 -10.27 8.11
CA ILE A 303 -11.28 -9.56 8.07
C ILE A 303 -11.43 -8.24 8.82
N GLU A 304 -10.59 -8.02 9.80
CA GLU A 304 -10.57 -6.82 10.63
C GLU A 304 -11.99 -6.40 11.11
N GLY A 305 -12.86 -7.38 11.42
CA GLY A 305 -14.24 -7.13 11.86
C GLY A 305 -15.15 -6.51 10.81
N GLY A 306 -14.91 -6.72 9.52
CA GLY A 306 -15.70 -6.15 8.43
C GLY A 306 -15.40 -4.67 8.18
N SER A 307 -14.18 -4.22 8.48
CA SER A 307 -13.79 -2.80 8.38
C SER A 307 -13.84 -2.24 6.96
N TYR A 308 -13.90 -3.09 5.95
CA TYR A 308 -14.00 -2.71 4.53
C TYR A 308 -15.45 -2.80 3.98
N SER A 309 -16.42 -3.24 4.79
CA SER A 309 -17.83 -3.38 4.39
C SER A 309 -18.70 -2.28 4.99
#